data_ab34e6eeb78831c9ec5b1de3325560b8
#
_entry.id   ab34e6eeb78831c9ec5b1de3325560b8
#
_cell.length_a   1.000
_cell.length_b   1.000
_cell.length_c   1.000
_cell.angle_alpha   90.00
_cell.angle_beta   90.00
_cell.angle_gamma   90.00
#
_symmetry.space_group_name_H-M   'P 1'
#
loop_
_entity.id
_entity.type
_entity.pdbx_description
1 polymer ?
#
loop_
_entity_poly.entity_id
_entity_poly.type
_entity_poly.pdbx_seq_one_letter_code
_entity_poly.pdbx_strand_id
1 'polypeptide(L)'
;MNSKFRGIQIEFQYSIIIVESLLSILSILEFPDERLRKKAAIVKTVDDNVKKLVDDMLETMYESHGVGLAATQVNVHQRIVVIDVSEEKDSPLCLINPEIIEKDGVKESEEGCLSVPGFFEKVNRAEHIIVKALDKEGKSFELSARDLLAVCVQHELDHLDGKLFVDYISPLKRQRIKKKLEKIGKNS
;
A
#
# COMPACT_ATOMS: atom_id res chain seq x y z
N MET A 1 -36.15 57.44 35.44
CA MET A 1 -35.25 56.53 36.18
C MET A 1 -34.89 55.38 35.25
N ASN A 2 -33.67 55.41 34.65
CA ASN A 2 -33.17 54.45 33.67
C ASN A 2 -32.43 53.36 34.37
N SER A 3 -32.88 52.12 34.24
CA SER A 3 -32.05 50.95 34.55
C SER A 3 -31.65 50.24 33.26
N LYS A 4 -30.38 50.37 32.91
CA LYS A 4 -29.71 49.65 31.84
C LYS A 4 -29.46 48.18 32.25
N PHE A 5 -30.16 47.26 31.67
CA PHE A 5 -29.73 45.85 31.65
C PHE A 5 -28.68 45.66 30.55
N ARG A 6 -27.43 45.43 31.00
CA ARG A 6 -26.38 44.95 30.13
C ARG A 6 -26.58 43.44 29.94
N GLY A 7 -26.93 43.05 28.73
CA GLY A 7 -26.87 41.64 28.32
C GLY A 7 -25.44 41.19 28.22
N ILE A 8 -25.12 40.16 28.99
CA ILE A 8 -23.86 39.42 28.83
C ILE A 8 -24.04 38.48 27.64
N GLN A 9 -23.45 38.84 26.52
CA GLN A 9 -23.28 37.89 25.41
C GLN A 9 -22.19 36.89 25.79
N ILE A 10 -22.60 35.67 26.10
CA ILE A 10 -21.68 34.54 26.20
C ILE A 10 -21.43 34.04 24.80
N GLU A 11 -20.32 34.46 24.19
CA GLU A 11 -19.81 33.84 22.98
C GLU A 11 -19.29 32.45 23.34
N PHE A 12 -20.08 31.41 23.04
CA PHE A 12 -19.60 30.06 22.99
C PHE A 12 -18.69 29.92 21.75
N GLN A 13 -17.42 30.16 21.95
CA GLN A 13 -16.39 29.86 20.98
C GLN A 13 -16.22 28.33 20.94
N TYR A 14 -16.94 27.67 20.05
CA TYR A 14 -16.69 26.28 19.72
C TYR A 14 -15.34 26.22 19.01
N SER A 15 -14.29 25.99 19.77
CA SER A 15 -13.04 25.52 19.22
C SER A 15 -13.29 24.11 18.67
N ILE A 16 -13.58 24.02 17.37
CA ILE A 16 -13.49 22.77 16.66
C ILE A 16 -12.01 22.43 16.64
N ILE A 17 -11.58 21.57 17.56
CA ILE A 17 -10.29 20.91 17.48
C ILE A 17 -10.44 19.91 16.33
N ILE A 18 -10.12 20.35 15.12
CA ILE A 18 -9.82 19.47 14.02
C ILE A 18 -8.53 18.79 14.42
N VAL A 19 -8.64 17.61 15.02
CA VAL A 19 -7.52 16.67 15.08
C VAL A 19 -7.37 16.18 13.64
N GLU A 20 -6.73 16.98 12.79
CA GLU A 20 -6.12 16.49 11.59
C GLU A 20 -5.12 15.42 12.06
N SER A 21 -5.49 14.17 11.90
CA SER A 21 -4.53 13.07 11.93
C SER A 21 -3.49 13.43 10.87
N LEU A 22 -2.33 13.96 11.32
CA LEU A 22 -1.22 14.26 10.42
C LEU A 22 -0.83 12.94 9.76
N LEU A 23 -1.29 12.76 8.52
CA LEU A 23 -0.87 11.67 7.66
C LEU A 23 0.62 11.87 7.38
N SER A 24 1.37 10.79 7.39
CA SER A 24 2.81 10.82 7.20
C SER A 24 3.17 10.12 5.91
N ILE A 25 3.86 10.83 5.03
CA ILE A 25 4.47 10.19 3.86
C ILE A 25 5.62 9.32 4.33
N LEU A 26 5.51 8.03 4.05
CA LEU A 26 6.48 7.03 4.45
C LEU A 26 7.60 6.91 3.42
N SER A 27 8.81 6.60 3.85
CA SER A 27 9.93 6.34 2.95
C SER A 27 9.80 4.95 2.32
N ILE A 28 9.76 4.88 1.00
CA ILE A 28 9.71 3.62 0.26
C ILE A 28 11.13 3.08 0.09
N LEU A 29 11.31 1.81 0.44
CA LEU A 29 12.55 1.07 0.22
C LEU A 29 12.70 0.74 -1.27
N GLU A 30 13.92 0.90 -1.80
CA GLU A 30 14.23 0.59 -3.18
C GLU A 30 15.14 -0.64 -3.30
N PHE A 31 14.91 -1.44 -4.32
CA PHE A 31 15.78 -2.56 -4.68
C PHE A 31 17.20 -2.02 -5.03
N PRO A 32 18.26 -2.60 -4.48
CA PRO A 32 18.33 -3.94 -3.89
C PRO A 32 18.35 -4.00 -2.34
N ASP A 33 17.63 -3.12 -1.65
CA ASP A 33 17.60 -3.13 -0.18
C ASP A 33 17.16 -4.51 0.37
N GLU A 34 17.98 -5.10 1.23
CA GLU A 34 17.73 -6.43 1.80
C GLU A 34 16.50 -6.50 2.70
N ARG A 35 16.03 -5.36 3.22
CA ARG A 35 14.79 -5.28 4.01
C ARG A 35 13.56 -5.68 3.19
N LEU A 36 13.58 -5.46 1.87
CA LEU A 36 12.53 -5.92 0.94
C LEU A 36 12.44 -7.45 0.82
N ARG A 37 13.42 -8.20 1.33
CA ARG A 37 13.46 -9.67 1.29
C ARG A 37 12.89 -10.33 2.53
N LYS A 38 12.51 -9.56 3.53
CA LYS A 38 11.93 -10.06 4.76
C LYS A 38 10.46 -10.41 4.57
N LYS A 39 10.04 -11.57 5.09
CA LYS A 39 8.63 -11.96 5.10
C LYS A 39 7.87 -11.19 6.17
N ALA A 40 6.66 -10.80 5.82
CA ALA A 40 5.73 -10.13 6.71
C ALA A 40 5.07 -11.11 7.69
N ALA A 41 4.95 -10.69 8.94
CA ALA A 41 4.22 -11.42 9.97
C ALA A 41 2.72 -11.12 9.92
N ILE A 42 1.91 -12.06 10.40
CA ILE A 42 0.46 -11.89 10.54
C ILE A 42 0.15 -10.78 11.56
N VAL A 43 -0.77 -9.89 11.21
CA VAL A 43 -1.38 -8.90 12.11
C VAL A 43 -2.33 -9.64 13.06
N LYS A 44 -2.03 -9.63 14.35
CA LYS A 44 -2.85 -10.34 15.36
C LYS A 44 -4.11 -9.56 15.73
N THR A 45 -4.02 -8.24 15.76
CA THR A 45 -5.11 -7.33 16.13
C THR A 45 -5.05 -6.10 15.25
N VAL A 46 -6.18 -5.70 14.71
CA VAL A 46 -6.32 -4.44 13.97
C VAL A 46 -6.64 -3.34 14.99
N ASP A 47 -5.59 -2.72 15.50
CA ASP A 47 -5.66 -1.60 16.45
C ASP A 47 -5.51 -0.24 15.74
N ASP A 48 -5.54 0.84 16.50
CA ASP A 48 -5.43 2.20 15.96
C ASP A 48 -4.07 2.46 15.28
N ASN A 49 -2.99 1.77 15.71
CA ASN A 49 -1.69 1.89 15.04
C ASN A 49 -1.72 1.24 13.64
N VAL A 50 -2.39 0.10 13.52
CA VAL A 50 -2.60 -0.56 12.21
C VAL A 50 -3.46 0.31 11.31
N LYS A 51 -4.54 0.90 11.83
CA LYS A 51 -5.41 1.80 11.07
C LYS A 51 -4.66 3.04 10.58
N LYS A 52 -3.87 3.65 11.47
CA LYS A 52 -3.03 4.81 11.11
C LYS A 52 -2.00 4.43 10.04
N LEU A 53 -1.33 3.28 10.18
CA LEU A 53 -0.39 2.79 9.17
C LEU A 53 -1.06 2.62 7.79
N VAL A 54 -2.28 2.09 7.76
CA VAL A 54 -3.06 1.94 6.51
C VAL A 54 -3.30 3.31 5.87
N ASP A 55 -3.66 4.33 6.66
CA ASP A 55 -3.87 5.69 6.16
C ASP A 55 -2.57 6.32 5.63
N ASP A 56 -1.48 6.21 6.38
CA ASP A 56 -0.16 6.68 5.97
C ASP A 56 0.33 5.96 4.69
N MET A 57 0.03 4.66 4.54
CA MET A 57 0.35 3.88 3.35
C MET A 57 -0.47 4.32 2.14
N LEU A 58 -1.77 4.58 2.29
CA LEU A 58 -2.62 5.08 1.20
C LEU A 58 -2.11 6.44 0.70
N GLU A 59 -1.84 7.37 1.61
CA GLU A 59 -1.30 8.68 1.26
C GLU A 59 0.06 8.55 0.53
N THR A 60 0.96 7.70 1.06
CA THR A 60 2.26 7.44 0.45
C THR A 60 2.12 6.85 -0.96
N MET A 61 1.18 5.91 -1.15
CA MET A 61 0.89 5.30 -2.44
C MET A 61 0.41 6.34 -3.45
N TYR A 62 -0.53 7.20 -3.06
CA TYR A 62 -1.08 8.24 -3.94
C TYR A 62 -0.04 9.30 -4.29
N GLU A 63 0.74 9.78 -3.31
CA GLU A 63 1.81 10.75 -3.53
C GLU A 63 2.90 10.21 -4.47
N SER A 64 3.18 8.90 -4.37
CA SER A 64 4.12 8.20 -5.25
C SER A 64 3.53 7.79 -6.60
N HIS A 65 2.29 8.18 -6.91
CA HIS A 65 1.55 7.80 -8.13
C HIS A 65 1.43 6.29 -8.34
N GLY A 66 1.42 5.52 -7.24
CA GLY A 66 1.20 4.07 -7.26
C GLY A 66 -0.28 3.69 -7.31
N VAL A 67 -0.52 2.41 -7.56
CA VAL A 67 -1.85 1.75 -7.50
C VAL A 67 -1.89 0.65 -6.45
N GLY A 68 -0.74 0.33 -5.84
CA GLY A 68 -0.59 -0.64 -4.74
C GLY A 68 0.65 -0.32 -3.92
N LEU A 69 0.62 -0.72 -2.64
CA LEU A 69 1.74 -0.62 -1.71
C LEU A 69 1.59 -1.66 -0.60
N ALA A 70 2.64 -2.45 -0.40
CA ALA A 70 2.75 -3.38 0.72
C ALA A 70 3.53 -2.77 1.88
N ALA A 71 3.17 -3.09 3.11
CA ALA A 71 3.82 -2.56 4.31
C ALA A 71 5.33 -2.87 4.38
N THR A 72 5.78 -3.97 3.79
CA THR A 72 7.20 -4.33 3.69
C THR A 72 8.01 -3.32 2.89
N GLN A 73 7.40 -2.62 1.92
CA GLN A 73 8.06 -1.59 1.12
C GLN A 73 8.34 -0.32 1.94
N VAL A 74 7.60 -0.09 3.01
CA VAL A 74 7.84 1.01 3.96
C VAL A 74 8.47 0.52 5.27
N ASN A 75 9.20 -0.62 5.20
CA ASN A 75 9.95 -1.22 6.31
C ASN A 75 9.09 -1.70 7.49
N VAL A 76 7.80 -1.93 7.30
CA VAL A 76 6.90 -2.53 8.27
C VAL A 76 6.58 -3.97 7.85
N HIS A 77 7.13 -4.95 8.61
CA HIS A 77 7.03 -6.37 8.22
C HIS A 77 5.75 -7.01 8.78
N GLN A 78 4.60 -6.44 8.44
CA GLN A 78 3.25 -6.92 8.74
C GLN A 78 2.50 -7.19 7.44
N ARG A 79 1.60 -8.17 7.44
CA ARG A 79 0.80 -8.52 6.26
C ARG A 79 -0.32 -7.51 6.04
N ILE A 80 0.04 -6.34 5.52
CA ILE A 80 -0.87 -5.24 5.19
C ILE A 80 -0.55 -4.77 3.77
N VAL A 81 -1.60 -4.57 2.98
CA VAL A 81 -1.53 -4.08 1.61
C VAL A 81 -2.62 -3.03 1.42
N VAL A 82 -2.31 -1.97 0.71
CA VAL A 82 -3.28 -1.00 0.20
C VAL A 82 -3.25 -0.99 -1.32
N ILE A 83 -4.42 -0.88 -1.94
CA ILE A 83 -4.58 -0.89 -3.40
C ILE A 83 -5.69 0.08 -3.80
N ASP A 84 -5.47 0.82 -4.87
CA ASP A 84 -6.52 1.55 -5.57
C ASP A 84 -6.19 1.59 -7.06
N VAL A 85 -6.95 0.81 -7.84
CA VAL A 85 -6.81 0.73 -9.30
C VAL A 85 -7.88 1.55 -10.02
N SER A 86 -8.70 2.32 -9.30
CA SER A 86 -9.70 3.21 -9.90
C SER A 86 -9.01 4.40 -10.59
N GLU A 87 -9.59 4.89 -11.68
CA GLU A 87 -9.06 6.05 -12.41
C GLU A 87 -9.11 7.32 -11.57
N GLU A 88 -10.19 7.50 -10.80
CA GLU A 88 -10.42 8.70 -9.97
C GLU A 88 -9.74 8.61 -8.59
N LYS A 89 -9.10 7.49 -8.25
CA LYS A 89 -8.45 7.23 -6.96
C LYS A 89 -9.41 7.40 -5.77
N ASP A 90 -10.61 6.85 -5.91
CA ASP A 90 -11.73 7.00 -4.96
C ASP A 90 -12.24 5.65 -4.41
N SER A 91 -11.58 4.55 -4.75
CA SER A 91 -12.00 3.20 -4.39
C SER A 91 -10.87 2.40 -3.70
N PRO A 92 -10.26 2.96 -2.61
CA PRO A 92 -9.15 2.30 -1.94
C PRO A 92 -9.58 1.01 -1.26
N LEU A 93 -8.74 -0.02 -1.40
CA LEU A 93 -8.86 -1.30 -0.72
C LEU A 93 -7.75 -1.43 0.33
N CYS A 94 -8.11 -1.93 1.50
CA CYS A 94 -7.18 -2.35 2.54
C CYS A 94 -7.30 -3.87 2.71
N LEU A 95 -6.19 -4.59 2.57
CA LEU A 95 -6.12 -6.03 2.72
C LEU A 95 -5.16 -6.37 3.86
N ILE A 96 -5.70 -6.73 5.02
CA ILE A 96 -4.91 -7.18 6.17
C ILE A 96 -4.94 -8.70 6.23
N ASN A 97 -3.77 -9.32 6.36
CA ASN A 97 -3.57 -10.77 6.30
C ASN A 97 -4.15 -11.40 5.02
N PRO A 98 -3.89 -10.83 3.84
CA PRO A 98 -4.45 -11.37 2.61
C PRO A 98 -3.91 -12.77 2.31
N GLU A 99 -4.82 -13.63 1.83
CA GLU A 99 -4.55 -14.99 1.36
C GLU A 99 -5.33 -15.24 0.06
N ILE A 100 -4.65 -15.68 -0.99
CA ILE A 100 -5.32 -16.11 -2.22
C ILE A 100 -5.83 -17.52 -2.00
N ILE A 101 -7.15 -17.69 -2.03
CA ILE A 101 -7.83 -18.98 -1.83
C ILE A 101 -8.15 -19.69 -3.14
N GLU A 102 -8.29 -18.95 -4.25
CA GLU A 102 -8.51 -19.50 -5.59
C GLU A 102 -7.70 -18.73 -6.63
N LYS A 103 -7.23 -19.43 -7.68
CA LYS A 103 -6.54 -18.86 -8.84
C LYS A 103 -7.03 -19.55 -10.12
N ASP A 104 -7.25 -18.76 -11.15
CA ASP A 104 -7.65 -19.29 -12.46
C ASP A 104 -7.01 -18.47 -13.62
N GLY A 105 -6.75 -19.14 -14.72
CA GLY A 105 -6.14 -18.56 -15.89
C GLY A 105 -4.67 -18.15 -15.69
N VAL A 106 -4.04 -17.72 -16.78
CA VAL A 106 -2.68 -17.12 -16.77
C VAL A 106 -2.64 -16.05 -17.84
N LYS A 107 -2.21 -14.86 -17.46
CA LYS A 107 -2.06 -13.71 -18.35
C LYS A 107 -0.70 -13.07 -18.17
N GLU A 108 -0.02 -12.75 -19.27
CA GLU A 108 1.17 -11.92 -19.23
C GLU A 108 0.75 -10.46 -19.03
N SER A 109 1.33 -9.80 -18.01
CA SER A 109 1.08 -8.40 -17.68
C SER A 109 2.39 -7.65 -17.54
N GLU A 110 2.44 -6.40 -18.00
CA GLU A 110 3.58 -5.52 -17.76
C GLU A 110 3.46 -4.93 -16.35
N GLU A 111 4.47 -5.13 -15.52
CA GLU A 111 4.51 -4.68 -14.14
C GLU A 111 5.63 -3.67 -13.92
N GLY A 112 5.33 -2.60 -13.18
CA GLY A 112 6.26 -1.71 -12.50
C GLY A 112 6.13 -1.84 -10.99
N CYS A 113 7.02 -1.19 -10.24
CA CYS A 113 6.99 -1.23 -8.78
C CYS A 113 7.60 0.06 -8.21
N LEU A 114 6.97 0.62 -7.18
CA LEU A 114 7.51 1.78 -6.46
C LEU A 114 8.89 1.48 -5.83
N SER A 115 9.15 0.22 -5.46
CA SER A 115 10.45 -0.24 -4.98
C SER A 115 11.47 -0.55 -6.08
N VAL A 116 11.10 -0.44 -7.37
CA VAL A 116 12.00 -0.65 -8.52
C VAL A 116 11.77 0.47 -9.55
N PRO A 117 12.04 1.73 -9.18
CA PRO A 117 11.60 2.89 -9.94
C PRO A 117 12.19 2.92 -11.37
N GLY A 118 11.30 3.22 -12.34
CA GLY A 118 11.67 3.41 -13.75
C GLY A 118 11.93 2.11 -14.53
N PHE A 119 11.56 0.94 -13.99
CA PHE A 119 11.66 -0.34 -14.68
C PHE A 119 10.31 -1.03 -14.76
N PHE A 120 10.02 -1.56 -15.96
CA PHE A 120 8.83 -2.33 -16.26
C PHE A 120 9.23 -3.62 -16.95
N GLU A 121 8.61 -4.74 -16.59
CA GLU A 121 8.88 -6.04 -17.18
C GLU A 121 7.61 -6.90 -17.22
N LYS A 122 7.58 -7.83 -18.15
CA LYS A 122 6.45 -8.75 -18.31
C LYS A 122 6.54 -9.90 -17.33
N VAL A 123 5.45 -10.13 -16.60
CA VAL A 123 5.30 -11.21 -15.61
C VAL A 123 4.00 -11.95 -15.86
N ASN A 124 4.02 -13.27 -15.70
CA ASN A 124 2.81 -14.09 -15.76
C ASN A 124 2.11 -14.08 -14.41
N ARG A 125 0.82 -13.74 -14.42
CA ARG A 125 -0.06 -13.73 -13.24
C ARG A 125 -1.33 -14.53 -13.50
N ALA A 126 -1.98 -15.00 -12.44
CA ALA A 126 -3.32 -15.50 -12.56
C ALA A 126 -4.27 -14.39 -13.07
N GLU A 127 -5.14 -14.72 -14.01
CA GLU A 127 -6.08 -13.77 -14.62
C GLU A 127 -7.24 -13.43 -13.68
N HIS A 128 -7.64 -14.41 -12.87
CA HIS A 128 -8.67 -14.28 -11.85
C HIS A 128 -8.17 -14.89 -10.55
N ILE A 129 -8.44 -14.21 -9.44
CA ILE A 129 -8.14 -14.69 -8.09
C ILE A 129 -9.31 -14.41 -7.15
N ILE A 130 -9.47 -15.26 -6.12
CA ILE A 130 -10.29 -14.96 -4.96
C ILE A 130 -9.36 -14.80 -3.77
N VAL A 131 -9.47 -13.68 -3.08
CA VAL A 131 -8.64 -13.31 -1.93
C VAL A 131 -9.51 -13.19 -0.69
N LYS A 132 -9.09 -13.81 0.39
CA LYS A 132 -9.65 -13.61 1.73
C LYS A 132 -8.74 -12.68 2.51
N ALA A 133 -9.30 -11.67 3.17
CA ALA A 133 -8.56 -10.70 3.97
C ALA A 133 -9.41 -10.15 5.11
N LEU A 134 -8.79 -9.33 5.97
CA LEU A 134 -9.49 -8.44 6.88
C LEU A 134 -9.45 -7.02 6.29
N ASP A 135 -10.52 -6.27 6.48
CA ASP A 135 -10.57 -4.84 6.18
C ASP A 135 -9.91 -3.99 7.29
N LYS A 136 -9.90 -2.68 7.13
CA LYS A 136 -9.36 -1.72 8.10
C LYS A 136 -10.06 -1.77 9.47
N GLU A 137 -11.29 -2.30 9.53
CA GLU A 137 -12.04 -2.49 10.78
C GLU A 137 -11.81 -3.89 11.41
N GLY A 138 -10.97 -4.72 10.79
CA GLY A 138 -10.70 -6.09 11.23
C GLY A 138 -11.78 -7.09 10.86
N LYS A 139 -12.71 -6.73 9.99
CA LYS A 139 -13.79 -7.61 9.52
C LYS A 139 -13.29 -8.43 8.32
N SER A 140 -13.54 -9.75 8.38
CA SER A 140 -13.18 -10.65 7.29
C SER A 140 -14.11 -10.47 6.08
N PHE A 141 -13.51 -10.48 4.88
CA PHE A 141 -14.22 -10.46 3.61
C PHE A 141 -13.49 -11.28 2.55
N GLU A 142 -14.18 -11.56 1.46
CA GLU A 142 -13.62 -12.16 0.25
C GLU A 142 -13.76 -11.19 -0.91
N LEU A 143 -12.71 -11.12 -1.72
CA LEU A 143 -12.60 -10.26 -2.89
C LEU A 143 -12.36 -11.13 -4.12
N SER A 144 -13.25 -11.06 -5.10
CA SER A 144 -13.02 -11.61 -6.44
C SER A 144 -12.34 -10.54 -7.29
N ALA A 145 -11.10 -10.76 -7.71
CA ALA A 145 -10.31 -9.80 -8.46
C ALA A 145 -9.97 -10.34 -9.86
N ARG A 146 -10.06 -9.47 -10.87
CA ARG A 146 -9.73 -9.70 -12.26
C ARG A 146 -8.86 -8.57 -12.80
N ASP A 147 -8.30 -8.78 -13.97
CA ASP A 147 -7.51 -7.79 -14.72
C ASP A 147 -6.44 -7.10 -13.87
N LEU A 148 -6.36 -5.76 -13.90
CA LEU A 148 -5.36 -5.00 -13.17
C LEU A 148 -5.42 -5.24 -11.67
N LEU A 149 -6.61 -5.36 -11.09
CA LEU A 149 -6.76 -5.63 -9.66
C LEU A 149 -6.17 -6.99 -9.27
N ALA A 150 -6.39 -8.03 -10.09
CA ALA A 150 -5.81 -9.35 -9.83
C ALA A 150 -4.28 -9.34 -9.92
N VAL A 151 -3.72 -8.62 -10.90
CA VAL A 151 -2.26 -8.43 -11.04
C VAL A 151 -1.70 -7.70 -9.83
N CYS A 152 -2.30 -6.57 -9.45
CA CYS A 152 -1.85 -5.73 -8.34
C CYS A 152 -1.86 -6.50 -7.02
N VAL A 153 -2.96 -7.20 -6.68
CA VAL A 153 -3.03 -8.02 -5.47
C VAL A 153 -1.90 -9.06 -5.43
N GLN A 154 -1.65 -9.78 -6.52
CA GLN A 154 -0.57 -10.78 -6.57
C GLN A 154 0.81 -10.15 -6.41
N HIS A 155 1.02 -8.97 -7.01
CA HIS A 155 2.25 -8.20 -6.87
C HIS A 155 2.51 -7.80 -5.40
N GLU A 156 1.50 -7.25 -4.74
CA GLU A 156 1.63 -6.82 -3.34
C GLU A 156 1.79 -8.01 -2.36
N LEU A 157 1.16 -9.15 -2.65
CA LEU A 157 1.37 -10.36 -1.85
C LEU A 157 2.80 -10.91 -1.99
N ASP A 158 3.40 -10.78 -3.16
CA ASP A 158 4.81 -11.14 -3.35
C ASP A 158 5.71 -10.31 -2.43
N HIS A 159 5.47 -9.00 -2.30
CA HIS A 159 6.19 -8.14 -1.37
C HIS A 159 6.08 -8.64 0.08
N LEU A 160 4.88 -9.07 0.51
CA LEU A 160 4.68 -9.64 1.85
C LEU A 160 5.47 -10.94 2.07
N ASP A 161 5.79 -11.66 0.99
CA ASP A 161 6.58 -12.89 1.02
C ASP A 161 8.07 -12.66 0.71
N GLY A 162 8.52 -11.39 0.63
CA GLY A 162 9.90 -11.00 0.37
C GLY A 162 10.33 -11.18 -1.08
N LYS A 163 9.38 -11.21 -2.02
CA LYS A 163 9.61 -11.30 -3.47
C LYS A 163 9.35 -9.97 -4.15
N LEU A 164 9.95 -9.80 -5.31
CA LEU A 164 9.76 -8.65 -6.20
C LEU A 164 9.51 -9.16 -7.63
N PHE A 165 8.86 -8.36 -8.48
CA PHE A 165 8.64 -8.76 -9.87
C PHE A 165 9.95 -9.09 -10.61
N VAL A 166 11.07 -8.50 -10.22
CA VAL A 166 12.40 -8.81 -10.78
C VAL A 166 12.88 -10.24 -10.50
N ASP A 167 12.22 -10.99 -9.62
CA ASP A 167 12.53 -12.39 -9.37
C ASP A 167 11.94 -13.32 -10.44
N TYR A 168 10.96 -12.84 -11.21
CA TYR A 168 10.29 -13.58 -12.29
C TYR A 168 10.94 -13.37 -13.66
N ILE A 169 11.91 -12.47 -13.76
CA ILE A 169 12.64 -12.19 -15.02
C ILE A 169 14.00 -12.91 -15.05
N SER A 170 14.65 -12.90 -16.23
CA SER A 170 15.95 -13.56 -16.36
C SER A 170 17.02 -12.98 -15.42
N PRO A 171 17.96 -13.79 -14.92
CA PRO A 171 19.04 -13.31 -14.03
C PRO A 171 19.83 -12.16 -14.62
N LEU A 172 20.05 -12.16 -15.93
CA LEU A 172 20.77 -11.09 -16.63
C LEU A 172 20.01 -9.74 -16.58
N LYS A 173 18.69 -9.76 -16.83
CA LYS A 173 17.85 -8.56 -16.73
C LYS A 173 17.84 -8.05 -15.29
N ARG A 174 17.59 -8.90 -14.31
CA ARG A 174 17.63 -8.55 -12.88
C ARG A 174 18.94 -7.90 -12.47
N GLN A 175 20.08 -8.47 -12.90
CA GLN A 175 21.39 -7.91 -12.59
C GLN A 175 21.61 -6.53 -13.22
N ARG A 176 21.10 -6.32 -14.45
CA ARG A 176 21.17 -4.99 -15.11
C ARG A 176 20.37 -3.94 -14.36
N ILE A 177 19.15 -4.28 -13.92
CA ILE A 177 18.30 -3.40 -13.10
C ILE A 177 19.02 -3.06 -11.80
N LYS A 178 19.52 -4.07 -11.07
CA LYS A 178 20.27 -3.89 -9.83
C LYS A 178 21.42 -2.88 -9.99
N LYS A 179 22.28 -3.09 -10.99
CA LYS A 179 23.42 -2.20 -11.25
C LYS A 179 23.03 -0.76 -11.58
N LYS A 180 21.90 -0.58 -12.28
CA LYS A 180 21.42 0.77 -12.61
C LYS A 180 20.91 1.50 -11.37
N LEU A 181 20.10 0.85 -10.53
CA LEU A 181 19.59 1.44 -9.29
C LEU A 181 20.72 1.74 -8.30
N GLU A 182 21.69 0.83 -8.11
CA GLU A 182 22.87 1.09 -7.27
C GLU A 182 23.71 2.28 -7.74
N LYS A 183 23.72 2.57 -9.05
CA LYS A 183 24.42 3.74 -9.60
C LYS A 183 23.65 5.02 -9.34
N ILE A 184 22.32 4.99 -9.43
CA ILE A 184 21.45 6.15 -9.16
C ILE A 184 21.55 6.52 -7.68
N GLY A 185 21.37 5.57 -6.77
CA GLY A 185 21.43 5.82 -5.32
C GLY A 185 22.79 6.27 -4.79
N LYS A 186 23.89 6.07 -5.54
CA LYS A 186 25.22 6.63 -5.19
C LYS A 186 25.39 8.08 -5.61
N ASN A 187 24.55 8.59 -6.50
CA ASN A 187 24.61 9.94 -7.05
C ASN A 187 23.55 10.87 -6.43
N SER A 188 22.66 10.35 -5.59
CA SER A 188 21.68 11.08 -4.79
C SER A 188 22.16 11.26 -3.35
#